data_cacfc0d2ee363c69c885b5d7fc948fd6
#
_entry.id   cacfc0d2ee363c69c885b5d7fc948fd6
#
_cell.length_a   1.000
_cell.length_b   1.000
_cell.length_c   1.000
_cell.angle_alpha   90.00
_cell.angle_beta   90.00
_cell.angle_gamma   90.00
#
_symmetry.space_group_name_H-M   'P 1'
#
loop_
_entity.id
_entity.type
_entity.pdbx_description
1 polymer ?
#
loop_
_entity_poly.entity_id
_entity_poly.type
_entity_poly.pdbx_seq_one_letter_code
_entity_poly.pdbx_strand_id
1 'polypeptide(L)'
;MVRWPMVLGPCALLLGVTMVEPGWNQEKRPVLEQVVPAETRSDRNWQAFWRHHLGDWRGRWTRYTPSGEVKETFASSRLFTANATQTEVVQTNHYRYADGRSIRKEWKANIEEHNQADGFAHPASETMRGFALDNGSAAWLIPTLQANQFAPFELILKRGEIRHSVGVLYGKDGELMRTASIREERGSQQGKSWSDTVIQVEPWNPVGRWKGEKRQIQPDLSRVVQQHSVWQWGDKNHSNHFFPDGIILRCPERLVPGRSFSIRVIWLLDEDELQTITANYDSKAQLIAVTHQALTPEG
;
A
#
# COMPACT_ATOMS: atom_id res chain seq x y z
N MET A 1 -30.59 54.26 2.74
CA MET A 1 -31.28 55.39 2.03
C MET A 1 -30.29 56.07 1.14
N VAL A 2 -30.33 55.88 -0.18
CA VAL A 2 -30.06 56.86 -1.23
C VAL A 2 -30.59 56.28 -2.53
N ARG A 3 -31.35 57.15 -3.21
CA ARG A 3 -32.25 56.86 -4.32
C ARG A 3 -31.56 56.86 -5.69
N TRP A 4 -32.13 56.06 -6.58
CA TRP A 4 -31.96 56.12 -8.04
C TRP A 4 -32.57 57.41 -8.64
N PRO A 5 -32.19 57.78 -9.89
CA PRO A 5 -33.19 58.21 -10.83
C PRO A 5 -33.21 57.42 -12.16
N MET A 6 -34.43 57.14 -12.61
CA MET A 6 -34.79 56.79 -13.98
C MET A 6 -34.63 58.00 -14.92
N VAL A 7 -34.27 57.72 -16.16
CA VAL A 7 -34.58 58.62 -17.27
C VAL A 7 -35.16 57.82 -18.44
N LEU A 8 -36.34 58.25 -18.90
CA LEU A 8 -37.16 57.75 -20.03
C LEU A 8 -36.82 58.46 -21.31
N GLY A 9 -36.77 57.70 -22.40
CA GLY A 9 -37.23 57.83 -23.73
C GLY A 9 -36.66 58.95 -24.72
N PRO A 10 -36.86 58.89 -26.01
CA PRO A 10 -38.09 58.49 -26.71
C PRO A 10 -37.92 57.63 -27.98
N CYS A 11 -39.06 57.11 -28.47
CA CYS A 11 -39.35 56.52 -29.78
C CYS A 11 -38.93 57.31 -31.01
N ALA A 12 -38.44 56.64 -32.07
CA ALA A 12 -38.59 57.00 -33.42
C ALA A 12 -38.75 55.81 -34.37
N LEU A 13 -39.73 55.94 -35.24
CA LEU A 13 -40.25 54.94 -36.18
C LEU A 13 -39.36 54.67 -37.42
N LEU A 14 -39.39 53.39 -37.84
CA LEU A 14 -39.51 52.85 -39.22
C LEU A 14 -38.62 53.40 -40.36
N LEU A 15 -37.91 52.44 -40.96
CA LEU A 15 -38.01 52.11 -42.38
C LEU A 15 -37.37 50.76 -42.67
N GLY A 16 -38.12 49.81 -43.26
CA GLY A 16 -37.65 48.48 -43.63
C GLY A 16 -36.66 48.51 -44.79
N VAL A 17 -35.56 47.87 -44.60
CA VAL A 17 -34.65 47.41 -45.65
C VAL A 17 -34.39 45.94 -45.39
N THR A 18 -34.90 45.10 -46.27
CA THR A 18 -34.54 43.67 -46.30
C THR A 18 -33.09 43.54 -46.73
N MET A 19 -32.20 43.36 -45.77
CA MET A 19 -30.86 42.94 -46.06
C MET A 19 -30.80 41.39 -45.96
N VAL A 20 -30.44 40.77 -47.07
CA VAL A 20 -30.06 39.37 -47.18
C VAL A 20 -28.76 39.22 -46.41
N GLU A 21 -28.80 38.53 -45.27
CA GLU A 21 -27.60 38.19 -44.55
C GLU A 21 -26.78 37.13 -45.31
N PRO A 22 -25.49 37.36 -45.57
CA PRO A 22 -24.61 36.29 -46.08
C PRO A 22 -24.46 35.25 -45.02
N GLY A 23 -24.80 33.99 -45.36
CA GLY A 23 -24.62 32.84 -44.50
C GLY A 23 -23.17 32.72 -44.02
N TRP A 24 -22.97 32.95 -42.74
CA TRP A 24 -21.73 32.65 -42.09
C TRP A 24 -21.61 31.14 -41.98
N ASN A 25 -20.73 30.54 -42.78
CA ASN A 25 -20.24 29.19 -42.60
C ASN A 25 -19.55 29.16 -41.23
N GLN A 26 -20.21 28.59 -40.22
CA GLN A 26 -19.55 28.23 -38.99
C GLN A 26 -18.59 27.10 -39.33
N GLU A 27 -17.33 27.43 -39.60
CA GLU A 27 -16.25 26.45 -39.52
C GLU A 27 -16.30 25.81 -38.15
N LYS A 28 -16.68 24.55 -38.13
CA LYS A 28 -16.56 23.69 -36.93
C LYS A 28 -15.09 23.70 -36.55
N ARG A 29 -14.73 24.47 -35.52
CA ARG A 29 -13.40 24.33 -34.89
C ARG A 29 -13.22 22.87 -34.53
N PRO A 30 -12.13 22.24 -34.95
CA PRO A 30 -11.85 20.87 -34.50
C PRO A 30 -11.83 20.88 -32.97
N VAL A 31 -12.67 20.05 -32.37
CA VAL A 31 -12.54 19.73 -30.94
C VAL A 31 -11.18 19.07 -30.82
N LEU A 32 -10.22 19.76 -30.24
CA LEU A 32 -8.95 19.19 -29.88
C LEU A 32 -9.29 18.08 -28.88
N GLU A 33 -9.31 16.86 -29.37
CA GLU A 33 -9.39 15.67 -28.53
C GLU A 33 -8.16 15.74 -27.59
N GLN A 34 -8.39 15.99 -26.29
CA GLN A 34 -7.33 15.99 -25.32
C GLN A 34 -6.81 14.56 -25.29
N VAL A 35 -5.66 14.34 -25.89
CA VAL A 35 -4.93 13.09 -25.77
C VAL A 35 -4.54 12.96 -24.30
N VAL A 36 -5.30 12.15 -23.55
CA VAL A 36 -4.94 11.78 -22.18
C VAL A 36 -3.64 10.99 -22.27
N PRO A 37 -2.55 11.44 -21.66
CA PRO A 37 -1.30 10.69 -21.69
C PRO A 37 -1.53 9.27 -21.18
N ALA A 38 -0.89 8.28 -21.81
CA ALA A 38 -0.94 6.91 -21.34
C ALA A 38 -0.38 6.84 -19.91
N GLU A 39 -1.10 6.19 -19.00
CA GLU A 39 -0.70 5.99 -17.62
C GLU A 39 0.67 5.29 -17.58
N THR A 40 1.63 5.87 -16.85
CA THR A 40 2.93 5.25 -16.64
C THR A 40 2.86 4.10 -15.62
N ARG A 41 3.88 3.23 -15.59
CA ARG A 41 3.96 2.17 -14.57
C ARG A 41 4.03 2.74 -13.15
N SER A 42 4.74 3.85 -12.98
CA SER A 42 4.84 4.53 -11.69
C SER A 42 3.50 5.15 -11.26
N ASP A 43 2.76 5.78 -12.19
CA ASP A 43 1.42 6.32 -11.90
C ASP A 43 0.45 5.21 -11.48
N ARG A 44 0.47 4.08 -12.18
CA ARG A 44 -0.31 2.92 -11.80
C ARG A 44 0.06 2.40 -10.41
N ASN A 45 1.36 2.37 -10.07
CA ASN A 45 1.81 1.95 -8.75
C ASN A 45 1.32 2.89 -7.64
N TRP A 46 1.44 4.21 -7.85
CA TRP A 46 0.93 5.25 -6.97
C TRP A 46 -0.58 5.11 -6.76
N GLN A 47 -1.34 5.06 -7.85
CA GLN A 47 -2.80 4.96 -7.80
C GLN A 47 -3.26 3.65 -7.15
N ALA A 48 -2.60 2.51 -7.46
CA ALA A 48 -2.93 1.22 -6.86
C ALA A 48 -2.79 1.25 -5.34
N PHE A 49 -1.76 1.94 -4.80
CA PHE A 49 -1.60 2.07 -3.36
C PHE A 49 -2.71 2.95 -2.76
N TRP A 50 -2.86 4.16 -3.23
CA TRP A 50 -3.76 5.12 -2.58
C TRP A 50 -5.23 4.76 -2.74
N ARG A 51 -5.64 4.17 -3.86
CA ARG A 51 -7.01 3.64 -4.04
C ARG A 51 -7.43 2.71 -2.91
N HIS A 52 -6.52 1.91 -2.38
CA HIS A 52 -6.80 0.90 -1.38
C HIS A 52 -6.50 1.34 0.06
N HIS A 53 -5.62 2.32 0.25
CA HIS A 53 -5.11 2.66 1.57
C HIS A 53 -5.56 4.03 2.10
N LEU A 54 -6.22 4.88 1.30
CA LEU A 54 -6.85 6.11 1.81
C LEU A 54 -7.90 5.78 2.87
N GLY A 55 -8.07 6.67 3.85
CA GLY A 55 -9.05 6.57 4.92
C GLY A 55 -8.43 6.44 6.31
N ASP A 56 -9.27 6.24 7.31
CA ASP A 56 -8.89 6.11 8.72
C ASP A 56 -8.75 4.63 9.08
N TRP A 57 -7.53 4.20 9.33
CA TRP A 57 -7.18 2.84 9.71
C TRP A 57 -6.85 2.80 11.19
N ARG A 58 -7.57 2.01 11.94
CA ARG A 58 -7.41 1.88 13.39
C ARG A 58 -7.08 0.46 13.76
N GLY A 59 -6.20 0.31 14.75
CA GLY A 59 -5.78 -1.02 15.14
C GLY A 59 -4.72 -1.04 16.22
N ARG A 60 -4.01 -2.14 16.23
CA ARG A 60 -2.99 -2.47 17.23
C ARG A 60 -1.69 -2.84 16.56
N TRP A 61 -0.60 -2.30 17.06
CA TRP A 61 0.76 -2.71 16.79
C TRP A 61 1.27 -3.56 17.93
N THR A 62 1.86 -4.70 17.60
CA THR A 62 2.61 -5.51 18.54
C THR A 62 4.00 -5.72 17.98
N ARG A 63 5.02 -5.33 18.71
CA ARG A 63 6.42 -5.53 18.37
C ARG A 63 6.96 -6.71 19.15
N TYR A 64 7.77 -7.54 18.49
CA TYR A 64 8.35 -8.73 19.09
C TYR A 64 9.88 -8.67 18.99
N THR A 65 10.52 -9.35 19.94
CA THR A 65 11.95 -9.67 19.87
C THR A 65 12.21 -10.68 18.73
N PRO A 66 13.46 -10.91 18.33
CA PRO A 66 13.79 -11.98 17.38
C PRO A 66 13.34 -13.36 17.85
N SER A 67 13.30 -13.62 19.17
CA SER A 67 12.81 -14.86 19.78
C SER A 67 11.27 -14.98 19.83
N GLY A 68 10.55 -13.93 19.43
CA GLY A 68 9.07 -13.95 19.38
C GLY A 68 8.36 -13.44 20.63
N GLU A 69 9.10 -12.98 21.63
CA GLU A 69 8.52 -12.40 22.84
C GLU A 69 7.93 -11.00 22.56
N VAL A 70 6.81 -10.66 23.17
CA VAL A 70 6.22 -9.33 23.06
C VAL A 70 7.13 -8.31 23.72
N LYS A 71 7.64 -7.38 22.92
CA LYS A 71 8.45 -6.25 23.38
C LYS A 71 7.59 -5.09 23.84
N GLU A 72 6.57 -4.74 23.04
CA GLU A 72 5.59 -3.70 23.32
C GLU A 72 4.34 -3.85 22.47
N THR A 73 3.23 -3.35 22.97
CA THR A 73 1.99 -3.22 22.21
C THR A 73 1.36 -1.86 22.44
N PHE A 74 0.72 -1.31 21.40
CA PHE A 74 0.06 -0.01 21.47
C PHE A 74 -1.05 0.12 20.44
N ALA A 75 -2.05 0.93 20.75
CA ALA A 75 -3.10 1.29 19.81
C ALA A 75 -2.59 2.32 18.79
N SER A 76 -3.08 2.21 17.57
CA SER A 76 -2.75 3.16 16.50
C SER A 76 -3.99 3.61 15.73
N SER A 77 -3.94 4.83 15.21
CA SER A 77 -4.74 5.24 14.05
C SER A 77 -3.81 5.79 12.99
N ARG A 78 -4.04 5.38 11.74
CA ARG A 78 -3.34 5.89 10.55
C ARG A 78 -4.36 6.50 9.62
N LEU A 79 -4.43 7.82 9.57
CA LEU A 79 -5.32 8.55 8.67
C LEU A 79 -4.54 8.93 7.41
N PHE A 80 -5.05 8.51 6.26
CA PHE A 80 -4.55 8.90 4.95
C PHE A 80 -5.63 9.73 4.25
N THR A 81 -5.32 10.99 3.97
CA THR A 81 -6.19 11.89 3.20
C THR A 81 -5.49 12.32 1.92
N ALA A 82 -6.25 12.59 0.88
CA ALA A 82 -5.71 13.07 -0.38
C ALA A 82 -6.50 14.27 -0.90
N ASN A 83 -5.88 15.05 -1.78
CA ASN A 83 -6.61 16.02 -2.61
C ASN A 83 -7.51 15.29 -3.62
N ALA A 84 -8.38 16.03 -4.33
CA ALA A 84 -9.38 15.45 -5.24
C ALA A 84 -8.76 14.61 -6.38
N THR A 85 -7.55 14.95 -6.81
CA THR A 85 -6.82 14.25 -7.89
C THR A 85 -5.91 13.14 -7.37
N GLN A 86 -5.83 12.96 -6.05
CA GLN A 86 -4.92 12.00 -5.37
C GLN A 86 -3.44 12.19 -5.74
N THR A 87 -3.05 13.40 -6.12
CA THR A 87 -1.67 13.77 -6.41
C THR A 87 -0.90 14.19 -5.16
N GLU A 88 -1.62 14.56 -4.10
CA GLU A 88 -1.05 14.87 -2.79
C GLU A 88 -1.75 14.05 -1.73
N VAL A 89 -0.97 13.43 -0.85
CA VAL A 89 -1.45 12.60 0.25
C VAL A 89 -0.82 13.05 1.55
N VAL A 90 -1.64 13.16 2.59
CA VAL A 90 -1.19 13.40 3.95
C VAL A 90 -1.47 12.16 4.77
N GLN A 91 -0.44 11.62 5.40
CA GLN A 91 -0.52 10.53 6.35
C GLN A 91 -0.31 11.07 7.76
N THR A 92 -1.30 10.89 8.63
CA THR A 92 -1.18 11.16 10.06
C THR A 92 -1.27 9.87 10.84
N ASN A 93 -0.23 9.55 11.60
CA ASN A 93 -0.20 8.42 12.51
C ASN A 93 -0.32 8.93 13.96
N HIS A 94 -1.17 8.28 14.72
CA HIS A 94 -1.31 8.52 16.15
C HIS A 94 -1.15 7.20 16.91
N TYR A 95 -0.14 7.12 17.76
CA TYR A 95 0.19 5.97 18.59
C TYR A 95 -0.12 6.26 20.05
N ARG A 96 -0.84 5.37 20.70
CA ARG A 96 -1.23 5.46 22.11
C ARG A 96 -0.74 4.24 22.87
N TYR A 97 0.15 4.47 23.80
CA TYR A 97 0.79 3.45 24.63
C TYR A 97 0.04 3.21 25.92
N ALA A 98 0.17 2.03 26.51
CA ALA A 98 -0.49 1.66 27.77
C ALA A 98 -0.01 2.52 28.97
N ASP A 99 1.21 3.04 28.91
CA ASP A 99 1.78 3.95 29.95
C ASP A 99 1.29 5.40 29.83
N GLY A 100 0.33 5.69 28.94
CA GLY A 100 -0.23 7.02 28.72
C GLY A 100 0.54 7.88 27.72
N ARG A 101 1.71 7.46 27.24
CA ARG A 101 2.42 8.18 26.17
C ARG A 101 1.58 8.18 24.90
N SER A 102 1.64 9.32 24.19
CA SER A 102 0.99 9.52 22.90
C SER A 102 1.96 10.17 21.93
N ILE A 103 2.07 9.61 20.71
CA ILE A 103 2.96 10.13 19.68
C ILE A 103 2.14 10.35 18.43
N ARG A 104 2.18 11.59 17.90
CA ARG A 104 1.63 11.93 16.59
C ARG A 104 2.77 12.18 15.61
N LYS A 105 2.65 11.59 14.41
CA LYS A 105 3.56 11.83 13.29
C LYS A 105 2.74 12.17 12.05
N GLU A 106 3.28 13.06 11.23
CA GLU A 106 2.64 13.44 9.98
C GLU A 106 3.68 13.49 8.87
N TRP A 107 3.28 13.01 7.70
CA TRP A 107 4.07 13.04 6.47
C TRP A 107 3.19 13.49 5.32
N LYS A 108 3.81 14.16 4.36
CA LYS A 108 3.19 14.55 3.10
C LYS A 108 3.93 13.87 1.97
N ALA A 109 3.20 13.33 1.04
CA ALA A 109 3.73 12.80 -0.20
C ALA A 109 3.00 13.47 -1.37
N ASN A 110 3.73 13.85 -2.40
CA ASN A 110 3.17 14.31 -3.66
C ASN A 110 3.71 13.49 -4.82
N ILE A 111 2.95 13.40 -5.88
CA ILE A 111 3.26 12.55 -7.02
C ILE A 111 4.53 13.02 -7.75
N GLU A 112 4.78 14.33 -7.81
CA GLU A 112 5.92 14.89 -8.55
C GLU A 112 7.27 14.53 -7.91
N GLU A 113 7.35 14.56 -6.58
CA GLU A 113 8.58 14.31 -5.84
C GLU A 113 8.76 12.83 -5.48
N HIS A 114 7.66 12.13 -5.19
CA HIS A 114 7.72 10.81 -4.58
C HIS A 114 7.44 9.66 -5.56
N ASN A 115 6.79 9.93 -6.72
CA ASN A 115 6.47 8.88 -7.67
C ASN A 115 7.66 8.60 -8.61
N GLN A 116 8.44 7.56 -8.30
CA GLN A 116 9.68 7.25 -8.99
C GLN A 116 9.55 5.96 -9.83
N ALA A 117 10.46 5.78 -10.78
CA ALA A 117 10.43 4.64 -11.71
C ALA A 117 10.71 3.28 -11.02
N ASP A 118 11.29 3.30 -9.81
CA ASP A 118 11.61 2.14 -8.97
C ASP A 118 10.67 1.97 -7.77
N GLY A 119 9.50 2.63 -7.80
CA GLY A 119 8.52 2.67 -6.72
C GLY A 119 8.33 4.08 -6.17
N PHE A 120 7.27 4.31 -5.42
CA PHE A 120 7.10 5.64 -4.82
C PHE A 120 7.87 5.73 -3.50
N ALA A 121 8.61 6.84 -3.33
CA ALA A 121 9.46 7.07 -2.18
C ALA A 121 8.62 7.22 -0.90
N HIS A 122 9.05 6.61 0.20
CA HIS A 122 8.42 6.81 1.49
C HIS A 122 8.77 8.20 2.04
N PRO A 123 7.80 9.05 2.41
CA PRO A 123 8.07 10.44 2.78
C PRO A 123 8.93 10.60 4.05
N ALA A 124 9.13 9.52 4.83
CA ALA A 124 10.01 9.50 6.00
C ALA A 124 11.30 8.69 5.79
N SER A 125 11.61 8.27 4.55
CA SER A 125 12.79 7.45 4.25
C SER A 125 13.23 7.60 2.80
N GLU A 126 14.43 8.06 2.59
CA GLU A 126 15.00 8.25 1.25
C GLU A 126 15.21 6.93 0.49
N THR A 127 15.39 5.84 1.21
CA THR A 127 15.74 4.53 0.63
C THR A 127 14.57 3.59 0.43
N MET A 128 13.47 3.75 1.18
CA MET A 128 12.30 2.87 1.05
C MET A 128 11.43 3.26 -0.13
N ARG A 129 10.91 2.25 -0.81
CA ARG A 129 9.98 2.35 -1.94
C ARG A 129 8.70 1.58 -1.64
N GLY A 130 7.60 2.15 -2.08
CA GLY A 130 6.27 1.51 -2.04
C GLY A 130 6.01 0.76 -3.33
N PHE A 131 5.64 -0.52 -3.19
CA PHE A 131 5.18 -1.39 -4.28
C PHE A 131 3.76 -1.80 -3.97
N ALA A 132 2.83 -1.49 -4.86
CA ALA A 132 1.42 -1.80 -4.66
C ALA A 132 0.87 -2.68 -5.77
N LEU A 133 0.13 -3.69 -5.41
CA LEU A 133 -0.59 -4.56 -6.31
C LEU A 133 -2.05 -4.11 -6.45
N ASP A 134 -2.68 -4.42 -7.57
CA ASP A 134 -4.03 -3.92 -7.88
C ASP A 134 -5.13 -4.44 -6.94
N ASN A 135 -4.84 -5.46 -6.13
CA ASN A 135 -5.75 -6.01 -5.12
C ASN A 135 -5.63 -5.34 -3.73
N GLY A 136 -4.75 -4.34 -3.57
CA GLY A 136 -4.52 -3.64 -2.33
C GLY A 136 -3.45 -4.24 -1.43
N SER A 137 -2.84 -5.38 -1.81
CA SER A 137 -1.61 -5.83 -1.15
C SER A 137 -0.45 -4.93 -1.56
N ALA A 138 0.46 -4.66 -0.64
CA ALA A 138 1.54 -3.72 -0.87
C ALA A 138 2.78 -4.05 -0.03
N ALA A 139 3.90 -3.44 -0.39
CA ALA A 139 5.11 -3.54 0.39
C ALA A 139 5.84 -2.19 0.46
N TRP A 140 6.38 -1.87 1.63
CA TRP A 140 7.40 -0.85 1.84
C TRP A 140 8.72 -1.54 2.08
N LEU A 141 9.70 -1.32 1.22
CA LEU A 141 11.00 -2.00 1.29
C LEU A 141 12.09 -1.22 0.54
N ILE A 142 13.33 -1.62 0.76
CA ILE A 142 14.50 -1.03 0.11
C ILE A 142 14.83 -1.89 -1.12
N PRO A 143 14.78 -1.36 -2.35
CA PRO A 143 15.04 -2.14 -3.56
C PRO A 143 16.47 -2.72 -3.65
N THR A 144 17.45 -2.01 -3.11
CA THR A 144 18.84 -2.48 -3.05
C THR A 144 19.40 -2.25 -1.66
N LEU A 145 19.61 -3.33 -0.91
CA LEU A 145 20.14 -3.24 0.45
C LEU A 145 21.65 -2.94 0.41
N GLN A 146 22.07 -2.09 1.33
CA GLN A 146 23.47 -1.72 1.50
C GLN A 146 24.05 -2.40 2.75
N ALA A 147 25.29 -2.85 2.67
CA ALA A 147 26.01 -3.37 3.82
C ALA A 147 26.13 -2.30 4.92
N ASN A 148 26.11 -2.73 6.17
CA ASN A 148 26.25 -1.88 7.36
C ASN A 148 25.13 -0.81 7.52
N GLN A 149 23.95 -1.05 6.92
CA GLN A 149 22.76 -0.22 7.11
C GLN A 149 21.60 -1.03 7.70
N PHE A 150 20.67 -0.34 8.34
CA PHE A 150 19.42 -0.97 8.76
C PHE A 150 18.58 -1.35 7.53
N ALA A 151 17.95 -2.51 7.59
CA ALA A 151 17.07 -2.98 6.53
C ALA A 151 15.64 -3.17 7.06
N PRO A 152 14.78 -2.15 6.95
CA PRO A 152 13.36 -2.24 7.27
C PRO A 152 12.56 -2.81 6.10
N PHE A 153 11.52 -3.60 6.45
CA PHE A 153 10.51 -4.12 5.52
C PHE A 153 9.14 -4.00 6.17
N GLU A 154 8.13 -3.67 5.40
CA GLU A 154 6.72 -3.80 5.78
C GLU A 154 5.96 -4.44 4.62
N LEU A 155 5.36 -5.59 4.86
CA LEU A 155 4.53 -6.32 3.91
C LEU A 155 3.09 -6.23 4.35
N ILE A 156 2.19 -5.86 3.42
CA ILE A 156 0.79 -5.52 3.70
C ILE A 156 -0.11 -6.46 2.91
N LEU A 157 -0.94 -7.21 3.61
CA LEU A 157 -2.07 -7.96 3.06
C LEU A 157 -3.38 -7.26 3.39
N LYS A 158 -4.34 -7.26 2.46
CA LYS A 158 -5.62 -6.58 2.61
C LYS A 158 -6.76 -7.45 2.13
N ARG A 159 -7.86 -7.47 2.90
CA ARG A 159 -9.14 -8.07 2.53
C ARG A 159 -10.28 -7.16 2.94
N GLY A 160 -10.99 -6.60 1.95
CA GLY A 160 -12.08 -5.65 2.25
C GLY A 160 -11.58 -4.46 3.08
N GLU A 161 -12.19 -4.27 4.23
CA GLU A 161 -11.88 -3.15 5.14
C GLU A 161 -10.90 -3.51 6.26
N ILE A 162 -10.29 -4.69 6.19
CA ILE A 162 -9.22 -5.09 7.11
C ILE A 162 -7.88 -5.21 6.36
N ARG A 163 -6.80 -4.92 7.06
CA ARG A 163 -5.44 -5.17 6.57
C ARG A 163 -4.53 -5.61 7.69
N HIS A 164 -3.61 -6.48 7.34
CA HIS A 164 -2.52 -6.90 8.21
C HIS A 164 -1.19 -6.50 7.59
N SER A 165 -0.40 -5.71 8.33
CA SER A 165 0.98 -5.42 7.94
C SER A 165 1.93 -6.15 8.87
N VAL A 166 3.00 -6.68 8.31
CA VAL A 166 4.10 -7.26 9.06
C VAL A 166 5.35 -6.43 8.84
N GLY A 167 5.87 -5.86 9.91
CA GLY A 167 7.15 -5.15 9.91
C GLY A 167 8.30 -6.11 10.27
N VAL A 168 9.42 -5.99 9.56
CA VAL A 168 10.66 -6.70 9.86
C VAL A 168 11.80 -5.70 9.84
N LEU A 169 12.68 -5.73 10.83
CA LEU A 169 13.84 -4.86 10.88
C LEU A 169 15.09 -5.67 11.16
N TYR A 170 16.06 -5.56 10.25
CA TYR A 170 17.41 -6.06 10.47
C TYR A 170 18.36 -4.93 10.87
N GLY A 171 19.33 -5.29 11.70
CA GLY A 171 20.42 -4.41 12.13
C GLY A 171 21.47 -4.20 11.05
N LYS A 172 22.43 -3.31 11.35
CA LYS A 172 23.56 -3.03 10.46
C LYS A 172 24.47 -4.24 10.23
N ASP A 173 24.45 -5.17 11.15
CA ASP A 173 25.18 -6.46 11.10
C ASP A 173 24.41 -7.55 10.32
N GLY A 174 23.21 -7.22 9.85
CA GLY A 174 22.32 -8.13 9.15
C GLY A 174 21.46 -9.02 10.08
N GLU A 175 21.63 -8.96 11.41
CA GLU A 175 20.83 -9.74 12.35
C GLU A 175 19.40 -9.21 12.43
N LEU A 176 18.43 -10.12 12.61
CA LEU A 176 17.05 -9.77 12.88
C LEU A 176 16.98 -9.05 14.25
N MET A 177 16.52 -7.81 14.25
CA MET A 177 16.37 -7.02 15.47
C MET A 177 14.99 -7.11 16.09
N ARG A 178 13.97 -7.17 15.25
CA ARG A 178 12.57 -7.24 15.69
C ARG A 178 11.64 -7.54 14.53
N THR A 179 10.47 -8.04 14.89
CA THR A 179 9.31 -8.12 14.00
C THR A 179 8.14 -7.31 14.57
N ALA A 180 7.12 -7.06 13.76
CA ALA A 180 5.90 -6.40 14.20
C ALA A 180 4.70 -6.98 13.48
N SER A 181 3.60 -7.18 14.20
CA SER A 181 2.27 -7.47 13.68
C SER A 181 1.41 -6.22 13.83
N ILE A 182 0.81 -5.77 12.75
CA ILE A 182 0.02 -4.53 12.68
C ILE A 182 -1.34 -4.91 12.12
N ARG A 183 -2.34 -4.97 12.98
CA ARG A 183 -3.71 -5.37 12.64
C ARG A 183 -4.59 -4.14 12.61
N GLU A 184 -5.20 -3.84 11.48
CA GLU A 184 -5.97 -2.62 11.28
C GLU A 184 -7.27 -2.88 10.55
N GLU A 185 -8.26 -2.08 10.91
CA GLU A 185 -9.58 -2.03 10.31
C GLU A 185 -9.88 -0.59 9.90
N ARG A 186 -10.55 -0.39 8.76
CA ARG A 186 -10.96 0.94 8.29
C ARG A 186 -12.22 1.38 9.02
N GLY A 187 -12.25 2.63 9.48
CA GLY A 187 -13.41 3.26 10.08
C GLY A 187 -13.30 3.48 11.59
N SER A 188 -14.42 3.87 12.21
CA SER A 188 -14.45 4.37 13.58
C SER A 188 -14.59 3.30 14.66
N GLN A 189 -14.97 2.09 14.31
CA GLN A 189 -15.17 1.01 15.28
C GLN A 189 -13.92 0.16 15.41
N GLN A 190 -13.39 0.10 16.61
CA GLN A 190 -12.21 -0.69 16.92
C GLN A 190 -12.55 -2.18 16.93
N GLY A 191 -11.95 -2.95 16.00
CA GLY A 191 -11.51 -4.28 16.28
C GLY A 191 -12.53 -5.40 16.50
N LYS A 192 -13.59 -5.49 15.69
CA LYS A 192 -14.36 -6.75 15.67
C LYS A 192 -13.71 -7.84 14.84
N SER A 193 -12.81 -7.46 13.94
CA SER A 193 -12.15 -8.38 12.99
C SER A 193 -10.89 -9.03 13.54
N TRP A 194 -10.36 -8.57 14.67
CA TRP A 194 -9.10 -9.02 15.25
C TRP A 194 -9.25 -9.50 16.69
N SER A 195 -8.54 -10.56 17.04
CA SER A 195 -8.48 -11.03 18.43
C SER A 195 -7.73 -10.05 19.34
N ASP A 196 -7.95 -10.16 20.63
CA ASP A 196 -7.19 -9.40 21.64
C ASP A 196 -5.82 -10.00 21.93
N THR A 197 -5.55 -11.20 21.44
CA THR A 197 -4.28 -11.92 21.62
C THR A 197 -3.13 -11.12 21.02
N VAL A 198 -2.05 -10.95 21.76
CA VAL A 198 -0.82 -10.26 21.34
C VAL A 198 0.41 -11.15 21.35
N ILE A 199 0.38 -12.26 22.09
CA ILE A 199 1.47 -13.24 22.13
C ILE A 199 1.48 -14.05 20.83
N GLN A 200 2.64 -14.54 20.41
CA GLN A 200 2.72 -15.52 19.34
C GLN A 200 1.95 -16.78 19.72
N VAL A 201 1.33 -17.41 18.73
CA VAL A 201 0.57 -18.64 18.92
C VAL A 201 1.46 -19.86 18.68
N GLU A 202 1.00 -21.03 19.10
CA GLU A 202 1.69 -22.29 18.83
C GLU A 202 1.91 -22.49 17.32
N PRO A 203 3.04 -23.11 16.92
CA PRO A 203 3.35 -23.36 15.54
C PRO A 203 2.27 -24.17 14.82
N TRP A 204 1.87 -23.71 13.66
CA TRP A 204 0.91 -24.37 12.77
C TRP A 204 1.32 -24.18 11.31
N ASN A 205 0.69 -24.90 10.40
CA ASN A 205 0.92 -24.74 8.97
C ASN A 205 -0.38 -24.99 8.19
N PRO A 206 -0.60 -24.25 7.09
CA PRO A 206 -1.69 -24.56 6.16
C PRO A 206 -1.49 -25.95 5.56
N VAL A 207 -2.48 -26.83 5.74
CA VAL A 207 -2.42 -28.22 5.28
C VAL A 207 -2.77 -28.29 3.79
N GLY A 208 -2.16 -29.22 3.06
CA GLY A 208 -2.48 -29.53 1.68
C GLY A 208 -1.82 -28.62 0.65
N ARG A 209 -2.38 -28.68 -0.54
CA ARG A 209 -1.97 -27.85 -1.68
C ARG A 209 -3.02 -26.78 -1.89
N TRP A 210 -2.56 -25.62 -2.27
CA TRP A 210 -3.39 -24.44 -2.51
C TRP A 210 -3.17 -23.96 -3.93
N LYS A 211 -4.23 -23.54 -4.60
CA LYS A 211 -4.19 -23.02 -5.98
C LYS A 211 -4.89 -21.68 -6.09
N GLY A 212 -4.48 -20.88 -7.04
CA GLY A 212 -5.14 -19.60 -7.30
C GLY A 212 -4.31 -18.65 -8.14
N GLU A 213 -4.58 -17.38 -7.97
CA GLU A 213 -3.94 -16.32 -8.72
C GLU A 213 -2.64 -15.86 -8.05
N LYS A 214 -1.61 -15.66 -8.85
CA LYS A 214 -0.35 -15.03 -8.46
C LYS A 214 -0.18 -13.71 -9.21
N ARG A 215 0.02 -12.63 -8.47
CA ARG A 215 0.36 -11.30 -8.97
C ARG A 215 1.77 -10.95 -8.56
N GLN A 216 2.50 -10.32 -9.45
CA GLN A 216 3.90 -9.98 -9.22
C GLN A 216 4.17 -8.57 -9.73
N ILE A 217 4.93 -7.79 -8.97
CA ILE A 217 5.49 -6.51 -9.39
C ILE A 217 7.01 -6.55 -9.25
N GLN A 218 7.71 -6.12 -10.29
CA GLN A 218 9.17 -6.05 -10.35
C GLN A 218 9.68 -4.67 -9.93
N PRO A 219 10.98 -4.47 -9.70
CA PRO A 219 11.54 -3.16 -9.34
C PRO A 219 11.31 -2.06 -10.37
N ASP A 220 11.18 -2.41 -11.67
CA ASP A 220 10.83 -1.49 -12.75
C ASP A 220 9.32 -1.26 -12.87
N LEU A 221 8.55 -1.71 -11.87
CA LEU A 221 7.10 -1.63 -11.77
C LEU A 221 6.34 -2.40 -12.86
N SER A 222 7.04 -3.25 -13.64
CA SER A 222 6.36 -4.19 -14.52
C SER A 222 5.58 -5.23 -13.70
N ARG A 223 4.43 -5.66 -14.24
CA ARG A 223 3.50 -6.55 -13.55
C ARG A 223 3.27 -7.82 -14.35
N VAL A 224 3.14 -8.93 -13.63
CA VAL A 224 2.77 -10.22 -14.20
C VAL A 224 1.63 -10.80 -13.37
N VAL A 225 0.63 -11.35 -14.06
CA VAL A 225 -0.47 -12.10 -13.44
C VAL A 225 -0.45 -13.51 -13.99
N GLN A 226 -0.44 -14.51 -13.13
CA GLN A 226 -0.49 -15.92 -13.45
C GLN A 226 -1.71 -16.52 -12.76
N GLN A 227 -2.62 -17.08 -13.54
CA GLN A 227 -3.84 -17.68 -13.04
C GLN A 227 -3.58 -19.07 -12.48
N HIS A 228 -3.48 -19.98 -12.34
CA HIS A 228 -3.20 -21.35 -11.91
C HIS A 228 -1.85 -21.51 -11.19
N SER A 229 -1.53 -20.60 -10.25
CA SER A 229 -0.39 -20.78 -9.37
C SER A 229 -0.72 -21.83 -8.29
N VAL A 230 0.23 -22.71 -8.02
CA VAL A 230 0.14 -23.67 -6.91
C VAL A 230 1.08 -23.25 -5.82
N TRP A 231 0.62 -23.41 -4.58
CA TRP A 231 1.39 -23.15 -3.38
C TRP A 231 1.24 -24.32 -2.41
N GLN A 232 2.31 -24.66 -1.78
CA GLN A 232 2.35 -25.69 -0.75
C GLN A 232 3.31 -25.25 0.36
N TRP A 233 3.01 -25.63 1.58
CA TRP A 233 3.93 -25.42 2.69
C TRP A 233 5.21 -26.21 2.43
N GLY A 234 6.34 -25.54 2.44
CA GLY A 234 7.66 -26.14 2.22
C GLY A 234 8.70 -25.02 2.23
N ASP A 235 9.80 -25.24 2.78
CA ASP A 235 11.02 -24.43 2.84
C ASP A 235 11.57 -24.48 4.27
N LYS A 236 12.76 -25.06 4.41
CA LYS A 236 13.34 -25.36 5.73
C LYS A 236 14.31 -24.30 6.23
N ASN A 237 14.59 -23.26 5.43
CA ASN A 237 15.68 -22.33 5.69
C ASN A 237 15.25 -20.96 6.26
N HIS A 238 14.08 -20.88 6.88
CA HIS A 238 13.54 -19.64 7.43
C HIS A 238 13.08 -19.85 8.87
N SER A 239 13.29 -18.86 9.71
CA SER A 239 12.56 -18.74 10.98
C SER A 239 11.10 -18.39 10.70
N ASN A 240 10.21 -19.01 11.46
CA ASN A 240 8.80 -18.77 11.40
C ASN A 240 8.35 -18.08 12.68
N HIS A 241 7.60 -17.00 12.53
CA HIS A 241 6.92 -16.29 13.61
C HIS A 241 5.42 -16.45 13.41
N PHE A 242 4.73 -16.99 14.41
CA PHE A 242 3.31 -17.32 14.36
C PHE A 242 2.53 -16.26 15.12
N PHE A 243 2.02 -15.27 14.39
CA PHE A 243 1.23 -14.22 15.00
C PHE A 243 -0.24 -14.64 15.13
N PRO A 244 -1.02 -14.00 16.03
CA PRO A 244 -2.46 -14.20 16.11
C PRO A 244 -3.19 -13.97 14.77
N ASP A 245 -4.42 -14.45 14.71
CA ASP A 245 -5.34 -14.24 13.58
C ASP A 245 -4.86 -14.84 12.25
N GLY A 246 -4.23 -16.02 12.32
CA GLY A 246 -3.85 -16.79 11.14
C GLY A 246 -2.66 -16.25 10.35
N ILE A 247 -1.77 -15.49 10.98
CA ILE A 247 -0.62 -14.85 10.33
C ILE A 247 0.66 -15.61 10.64
N ILE A 248 1.44 -15.90 9.58
CA ILE A 248 2.80 -16.43 9.72
C ILE A 248 3.75 -15.50 8.96
N LEU A 249 4.80 -15.05 9.63
CA LEU A 249 5.96 -14.45 8.99
C LEU A 249 7.05 -15.50 8.84
N ARG A 250 7.60 -15.58 7.63
CA ARG A 250 8.82 -16.36 7.32
C ARG A 250 9.91 -15.41 6.85
N CYS A 251 11.00 -15.37 7.56
CA CYS A 251 12.15 -14.55 7.23
C CYS A 251 13.46 -15.19 7.72
N PRO A 252 14.62 -14.85 7.14
CA PRO A 252 15.89 -15.32 7.68
C PRO A 252 16.18 -14.69 9.06
N GLU A 253 16.88 -15.39 9.93
CA GLU A 253 17.37 -14.82 11.19
C GLU A 253 18.45 -13.77 10.93
N ARG A 254 19.20 -13.95 9.83
CA ARG A 254 20.26 -13.06 9.41
C ARG A 254 20.31 -12.91 7.89
N LEU A 255 20.49 -11.68 7.43
CA LEU A 255 20.82 -11.38 6.04
C LEU A 255 22.30 -11.64 5.79
N VAL A 256 22.60 -12.64 4.99
CA VAL A 256 23.99 -13.06 4.70
C VAL A 256 24.41 -12.50 3.36
N PRO A 257 25.49 -11.69 3.28
CA PRO A 257 26.03 -11.20 2.02
C PRO A 257 26.31 -12.36 1.04
N GLY A 258 25.97 -12.16 -0.22
CA GLY A 258 26.18 -13.15 -1.27
C GLY A 258 25.12 -14.28 -1.31
N ARG A 259 24.10 -14.24 -0.46
CA ARG A 259 22.99 -15.20 -0.47
C ARG A 259 21.67 -14.52 -0.83
N SER A 260 20.92 -15.16 -1.69
CA SER A 260 19.52 -14.80 -1.94
C SER A 260 18.64 -15.10 -0.73
N PHE A 261 17.61 -14.31 -0.54
CA PHE A 261 16.66 -14.52 0.57
C PHE A 261 15.26 -14.05 0.19
N SER A 262 14.29 -14.43 0.99
CA SER A 262 12.93 -13.90 0.89
C SER A 262 12.34 -13.58 2.26
N ILE A 263 11.43 -12.62 2.28
CA ILE A 263 10.58 -12.32 3.43
C ILE A 263 9.15 -12.56 2.98
N ARG A 264 8.43 -13.45 3.67
CA ARG A 264 7.09 -13.86 3.30
C ARG A 264 6.12 -13.73 4.46
N VAL A 265 4.98 -13.16 4.19
CA VAL A 265 3.82 -13.18 5.08
C VAL A 265 2.76 -14.09 4.48
N ILE A 266 2.18 -14.92 5.31
CA ILE A 266 1.09 -15.83 4.98
C ILE A 266 -0.06 -15.46 5.89
N TRP A 267 -1.25 -15.33 5.34
CA TRP A 267 -2.48 -15.06 6.08
C TRP A 267 -3.54 -16.10 5.71
N LEU A 268 -3.80 -17.01 6.63
CA LEU A 268 -4.94 -17.90 6.55
C LEU A 268 -6.15 -17.17 7.11
N LEU A 269 -7.02 -16.71 6.22
CA LEU A 269 -8.22 -15.94 6.58
C LEU A 269 -9.32 -16.85 7.13
N ASP A 270 -9.48 -18.00 6.49
CA ASP A 270 -10.36 -19.10 6.91
C ASP A 270 -9.88 -20.42 6.27
N GLU A 271 -10.67 -21.51 6.40
CA GLU A 271 -10.30 -22.84 5.85
C GLU A 271 -10.20 -22.84 4.31
N ASP A 272 -10.86 -21.89 3.64
CA ASP A 272 -10.97 -21.83 2.18
C ASP A 272 -10.17 -20.67 1.56
N GLU A 273 -9.60 -19.76 2.33
CA GLU A 273 -8.90 -18.59 1.82
C GLU A 273 -7.53 -18.38 2.47
N LEU A 274 -6.49 -18.44 1.64
CA LEU A 274 -5.11 -18.17 2.01
C LEU A 274 -4.55 -17.05 1.13
N GLN A 275 -3.92 -16.07 1.74
CA GLN A 275 -3.14 -15.05 1.02
C GLN A 275 -1.67 -15.13 1.42
N THR A 276 -0.79 -14.84 0.46
CA THR A 276 0.63 -14.66 0.73
C THR A 276 1.15 -13.40 0.08
N ILE A 277 2.13 -12.76 0.71
CA ILE A 277 2.95 -11.73 0.08
C ILE A 277 4.42 -12.01 0.36
N THR A 278 5.25 -11.93 -0.67
CA THR A 278 6.68 -12.28 -0.58
C THR A 278 7.52 -11.22 -1.27
N ALA A 279 8.51 -10.69 -0.57
CA ALA A 279 9.60 -9.92 -1.16
C ALA A 279 10.80 -10.86 -1.41
N ASN A 280 11.25 -10.97 -2.66
CA ASN A 280 12.35 -11.84 -3.06
C ASN A 280 13.57 -11.01 -3.42
N TYR A 281 14.73 -11.38 -2.89
CA TYR A 281 16.02 -10.73 -3.13
C TYR A 281 17.04 -11.72 -3.68
N ASP A 282 17.84 -11.24 -4.61
CA ASP A 282 18.95 -12.01 -5.17
C ASP A 282 20.19 -12.02 -4.25
N SER A 283 21.25 -12.71 -4.70
CA SER A 283 22.53 -12.80 -3.97
C SER A 283 23.29 -11.47 -3.87
N LYS A 284 22.90 -10.45 -4.65
CA LYS A 284 23.44 -9.09 -4.57
C LYS A 284 22.60 -8.18 -3.67
N ALA A 285 21.63 -8.77 -2.94
CA ALA A 285 20.67 -8.06 -2.11
C ALA A 285 19.83 -7.04 -2.89
N GLN A 286 19.55 -7.33 -4.17
CA GLN A 286 18.64 -6.55 -5.02
C GLN A 286 17.27 -7.21 -5.03
N LEU A 287 16.22 -6.40 -4.93
CA LEU A 287 14.85 -6.87 -5.05
C LEU A 287 14.64 -7.48 -6.45
N ILE A 288 14.13 -8.69 -6.50
CA ILE A 288 13.71 -9.35 -7.74
C ILE A 288 12.25 -9.03 -8.02
N ALA A 289 11.40 -9.19 -7.01
CA ALA A 289 9.98 -8.96 -7.12
C ALA A 289 9.27 -8.94 -5.76
N VAL A 290 8.13 -8.28 -5.71
CA VAL A 290 7.09 -8.49 -4.71
C VAL A 290 6.00 -9.35 -5.34
N THR A 291 5.67 -10.47 -4.71
CA THR A 291 4.70 -11.46 -5.21
C THR A 291 3.56 -11.61 -4.21
N HIS A 292 2.34 -11.51 -4.68
CA HIS A 292 1.13 -11.83 -3.93
C HIS A 292 0.44 -13.06 -4.52
N GLN A 293 -0.13 -13.92 -3.68
CA GLN A 293 -0.99 -15.02 -4.10
C GLN A 293 -2.30 -14.98 -3.31
N ALA A 294 -3.41 -15.15 -4.02
CA ALA A 294 -4.73 -15.40 -3.45
C ALA A 294 -5.11 -16.83 -3.80
N LEU A 295 -5.33 -17.67 -2.81
CA LEU A 295 -5.32 -19.10 -2.92
C LEU A 295 -6.51 -19.73 -2.22
N THR A 296 -7.03 -20.81 -2.81
CA THR A 296 -8.02 -21.72 -2.21
C THR A 296 -7.46 -23.15 -2.17
N PRO A 297 -7.98 -24.03 -1.30
CA PRO A 297 -7.54 -25.42 -1.28
C PRO A 297 -7.65 -26.07 -2.66
N GLU A 298 -6.67 -26.86 -3.03
CA GLU A 298 -6.78 -27.76 -4.18
C GLU A 298 -7.48 -29.02 -3.68
N GLY A 299 -8.78 -29.14 -3.98
CA GLY A 299 -9.61 -30.28 -3.59
C GLY A 299 -9.09 -31.63 -4.11
#